data_2a2763faa6f979fdc8ae3095d2be562f
#
_entry.id   2a2763faa6f979fdc8ae3095d2be562f
#
_cell.length_a   1.000
_cell.length_b   1.000
_cell.length_c   1.000
_cell.angle_alpha   90.00
_cell.angle_beta   90.00
_cell.angle_gamma   90.00
#
_symmetry.space_group_name_H-M   'P 1'
#
loop_
_entity.id
_entity.type
_entity.pdbx_description
1 polymer ?
#
loop_
_entity_poly.entity_id
_entity_poly.type
_entity_poly.pdbx_seq_one_letter_code
_entity_poly.pdbx_strand_id
1 'polypeptide(L)'
;RETALWMVACLLLASLPRGQLDTTCHAFVGETVVLPCSTTPPGEFTLSKSKLYWQIGTKLVHFFHNGQDSLEGQDEKFHGRTSLFLDQMKHGNLSLKISNVQLWDNAEYSCLYKQTENHPIKKSTIKLNVSAPPRIEEPPSPSEQNQIPSGSPMDVPCLAVLPLSFLLLVPLGLWH
;
A
#
# COMPACT_ATOMS: atom_id res chain seq x y z
N ARG A 1 -0.34 -20.87 -45.04
CA ARG A 1 -1.32 -21.21 -43.96
C ARG A 1 -0.77 -20.77 -42.58
N GLU A 2 0.52 -20.82 -42.35
CA GLU A 2 1.15 -20.42 -41.08
C GLU A 2 1.01 -18.91 -40.80
N THR A 3 1.21 -18.06 -41.80
CA THR A 3 1.11 -16.58 -41.65
C THR A 3 -0.27 -16.09 -41.25
N ALA A 4 -1.34 -16.77 -41.72
CA ALA A 4 -2.71 -16.43 -41.38
C ALA A 4 -3.05 -16.75 -39.92
N LEU A 5 -2.52 -17.84 -39.39
CA LEU A 5 -2.67 -18.22 -37.97
C LEU A 5 -2.01 -17.20 -37.02
N TRP A 6 -0.82 -16.73 -37.37
CA TRP A 6 -0.12 -15.70 -36.59
C TRP A 6 -0.88 -14.36 -36.58
N MET A 7 -1.46 -13.96 -37.74
CA MET A 7 -2.26 -12.74 -37.83
C MET A 7 -3.53 -12.83 -36.97
N VAL A 8 -4.23 -13.97 -36.99
CA VAL A 8 -5.41 -14.20 -36.15
C VAL A 8 -5.06 -14.24 -34.68
N ALA A 9 -3.93 -14.88 -34.29
CA ALA A 9 -3.47 -14.89 -32.91
C ALA A 9 -3.11 -13.49 -32.41
N CYS A 10 -2.44 -12.65 -33.22
CA CYS A 10 -2.16 -11.25 -32.87
C CYS A 10 -3.45 -10.42 -32.72
N LEU A 11 -4.44 -10.63 -33.56
CA LEU A 11 -5.74 -9.93 -33.46
C LEU A 11 -6.51 -10.35 -32.21
N LEU A 12 -6.46 -11.63 -31.83
CA LEU A 12 -7.10 -12.13 -30.61
C LEU A 12 -6.42 -11.61 -29.34
N LEU A 13 -5.09 -11.46 -29.34
CA LEU A 13 -4.35 -10.85 -28.23
C LEU A 13 -4.60 -9.35 -28.11
N ALA A 14 -4.87 -8.64 -29.20
CA ALA A 14 -5.22 -7.21 -29.19
C ALA A 14 -6.64 -6.95 -28.67
N SER A 15 -7.53 -7.96 -28.68
CA SER A 15 -8.91 -7.85 -28.17
C SER A 15 -9.09 -8.26 -26.72
N LEU A 16 -8.01 -8.63 -26.01
CA LEU A 16 -8.08 -8.83 -24.56
C LEU A 16 -8.47 -7.48 -23.92
N PRO A 17 -9.53 -7.45 -23.08
CA PRO A 17 -9.85 -6.24 -22.37
C PRO A 17 -8.61 -5.85 -21.57
N ARG A 18 -8.05 -4.69 -21.85
CA ARG A 18 -7.06 -4.05 -20.96
C ARG A 18 -7.81 -3.81 -19.66
N GLY A 19 -7.82 -4.82 -18.79
CA GLY A 19 -8.31 -4.67 -17.42
C GLY A 19 -7.61 -3.45 -16.86
N GLN A 20 -8.38 -2.42 -16.54
CA GLN A 20 -7.87 -1.30 -15.76
C GLN A 20 -7.35 -1.94 -14.48
N LEU A 21 -6.04 -1.89 -14.26
CA LEU A 21 -5.43 -2.43 -13.06
C LEU A 21 -5.92 -1.54 -11.92
N ASP A 22 -6.95 -1.99 -11.20
CA ASP A 22 -7.45 -1.29 -10.03
C ASP A 22 -6.32 -1.22 -9.00
N THR A 23 -5.71 -0.05 -8.90
CA THR A 23 -4.63 0.17 -7.95
C THR A 23 -5.22 0.26 -6.55
N THR A 24 -4.93 -0.74 -5.72
CA THR A 24 -5.34 -0.74 -4.31
C THR A 24 -4.11 -0.56 -3.43
N CYS A 25 -4.15 0.43 -2.56
CA CYS A 25 -3.15 0.68 -1.52
C CYS A 25 -3.67 0.19 -0.17
N HIS A 26 -2.79 -0.36 0.65
CA HIS A 26 -3.10 -0.83 2.01
C HIS A 26 -2.22 -0.10 3.01
N ALA A 27 -2.79 0.23 4.17
CA ALA A 27 -2.07 0.84 5.29
C ALA A 27 -2.74 0.47 6.62
N PHE A 28 -2.00 0.58 7.72
CA PHE A 28 -2.55 0.53 9.06
C PHE A 28 -2.80 1.93 9.60
N VAL A 29 -3.76 2.03 10.54
CA VAL A 29 -4.04 3.29 11.25
C VAL A 29 -2.75 3.87 11.84
N GLY A 30 -2.51 5.16 11.62
CA GLY A 30 -1.34 5.89 12.07
C GLY A 30 -0.18 5.93 11.06
N GLU A 31 -0.18 5.08 10.05
CA GLU A 31 0.88 5.07 9.03
C GLU A 31 0.78 6.24 8.05
N THR A 32 1.81 6.36 7.24
CA THR A 32 1.85 7.25 6.08
C THR A 32 1.72 6.41 4.82
N VAL A 33 0.80 6.78 3.93
CA VAL A 33 0.59 6.11 2.64
C VAL A 33 0.86 7.06 1.49
N VAL A 34 1.32 6.51 0.37
CA VAL A 34 1.45 7.22 -0.90
C VAL A 34 0.47 6.62 -1.90
N LEU A 35 -0.47 7.42 -2.38
CA LEU A 35 -1.40 7.04 -3.44
C LEU A 35 -0.76 7.37 -4.79
N PRO A 36 -0.48 6.38 -5.64
CA PRO A 36 0.26 6.60 -6.88
C PRO A 36 -0.60 7.32 -7.92
N CYS A 37 -0.03 8.33 -8.55
CA CYS A 37 -0.57 8.97 -9.75
C CYS A 37 0.58 9.50 -10.59
N SER A 38 0.53 9.30 -11.91
CA SER A 38 1.55 9.81 -12.82
C SER A 38 0.95 10.30 -14.12
N THR A 39 1.67 11.19 -14.81
CA THR A 39 1.26 11.65 -16.14
C THR A 39 1.30 10.52 -17.16
N THR A 40 0.34 10.54 -18.10
CA THR A 40 0.28 9.58 -19.20
C THR A 40 0.13 10.32 -20.54
N PRO A 41 1.06 10.18 -21.48
CA PRO A 41 2.34 9.47 -21.35
C PRO A 41 3.25 10.09 -20.28
N PRO A 42 4.23 9.35 -19.75
CA PRO A 42 5.24 9.94 -18.88
C PRO A 42 5.92 11.13 -19.57
N GLY A 43 6.12 12.22 -18.82
CA GLY A 43 6.70 13.41 -19.42
C GLY A 43 6.66 14.60 -18.47
N GLU A 44 7.13 15.73 -18.95
CA GLU A 44 7.19 16.97 -18.20
C GLU A 44 5.78 17.48 -17.83
N PHE A 45 5.65 17.85 -16.57
CA PHE A 45 4.46 18.51 -16.04
C PHE A 45 4.79 19.96 -15.72
N THR A 46 4.19 20.89 -16.47
CA THR A 46 4.46 22.32 -16.32
C THR A 46 3.71 22.87 -15.11
N LEU A 47 4.39 23.00 -13.97
CA LEU A 47 3.78 23.37 -12.70
C LEU A 47 2.94 24.65 -12.74
N SER A 48 3.44 25.69 -13.42
CA SER A 48 2.78 27.01 -13.49
C SER A 48 1.52 27.05 -14.36
N LYS A 49 1.23 26.00 -15.14
CA LYS A 49 0.06 25.94 -16.04
C LYS A 49 -0.85 24.76 -15.77
N SER A 50 -0.47 23.94 -14.82
CA SER A 50 -1.15 22.68 -14.54
C SER A 50 -2.12 22.81 -13.37
N LYS A 51 -3.12 21.92 -13.38
CA LYS A 51 -4.06 21.71 -12.27
C LYS A 51 -4.07 20.24 -11.88
N LEU A 52 -4.02 19.97 -10.59
CA LEU A 52 -4.11 18.64 -10.03
C LEU A 52 -5.11 18.64 -8.87
N TYR A 53 -6.12 17.79 -8.97
CA TYR A 53 -7.11 17.56 -7.92
C TYR A 53 -7.00 16.13 -7.42
N TRP A 54 -6.91 15.98 -6.12
CA TRP A 54 -7.19 14.75 -5.42
C TRP A 54 -8.53 14.88 -4.71
N GLN A 55 -9.46 13.94 -4.95
CA GLN A 55 -10.81 14.00 -4.40
C GLN A 55 -11.39 12.62 -4.09
N ILE A 56 -12.36 12.59 -3.17
CA ILE A 56 -13.24 11.46 -2.87
C ILE A 56 -14.66 11.90 -3.20
N GLY A 57 -15.25 11.35 -4.27
CA GLY A 57 -16.53 11.85 -4.77
C GLY A 57 -16.43 13.34 -5.08
N THR A 58 -17.15 14.19 -4.32
CA THR A 58 -17.14 15.65 -4.46
C THR A 58 -16.25 16.35 -3.42
N LYS A 59 -15.65 15.63 -2.47
CA LYS A 59 -14.83 16.18 -1.41
C LYS A 59 -13.41 16.42 -1.86
N LEU A 60 -12.89 17.61 -1.63
CA LEU A 60 -11.54 17.98 -1.96
C LEU A 60 -10.56 17.39 -0.91
N VAL A 61 -9.64 16.55 -1.36
CA VAL A 61 -8.56 15.99 -0.54
C VAL A 61 -7.30 16.85 -0.64
N HIS A 62 -6.91 17.25 -1.84
CA HIS A 62 -5.76 18.14 -2.09
C HIS A 62 -5.88 18.79 -3.46
N PHE A 63 -5.52 20.07 -3.56
CA PHE A 63 -5.53 20.79 -4.83
C PHE A 63 -4.21 21.54 -5.03
N PHE A 64 -3.66 21.38 -6.21
CA PHE A 64 -2.49 22.11 -6.66
C PHE A 64 -2.80 22.88 -7.94
N HIS A 65 -2.45 24.15 -7.97
CA HIS A 65 -2.71 25.04 -9.09
C HIS A 65 -1.67 26.17 -9.16
N ASN A 66 -1.28 26.56 -10.38
CA ASN A 66 -0.34 27.67 -10.60
C ASN A 66 0.98 27.54 -9.82
N GLY A 67 1.50 26.32 -9.70
CA GLY A 67 2.79 26.07 -9.07
C GLY A 67 2.76 25.94 -7.54
N GLN A 68 1.60 25.98 -6.91
CA GLN A 68 1.47 25.91 -5.45
C GLN A 68 0.21 25.14 -5.01
N ASP A 69 0.22 24.69 -3.76
CA ASP A 69 -0.95 24.13 -3.13
C ASP A 69 -2.01 25.23 -2.90
N SER A 70 -3.27 24.90 -3.18
CA SER A 70 -4.42 25.77 -2.96
C SER A 70 -5.44 24.96 -2.13
N LEU A 71 -5.30 25.04 -0.81
CA LEU A 71 -6.06 24.18 0.12
C LEU A 71 -7.35 24.82 0.62
N GLU A 72 -7.76 25.92 0.04
CA GLU A 72 -9.08 26.52 0.27
C GLU A 72 -10.16 25.51 -0.18
N GLY A 73 -11.07 25.17 0.74
CA GLY A 73 -12.11 24.17 0.50
C GLY A 73 -11.64 22.71 0.65
N GLN A 74 -10.43 22.45 1.12
CA GLN A 74 -10.02 21.11 1.52
C GLN A 74 -10.93 20.58 2.63
N ASP A 75 -11.35 19.30 2.53
CA ASP A 75 -12.12 18.64 3.60
C ASP A 75 -11.31 18.62 4.90
N GLU A 76 -11.93 19.01 6.02
CA GLU A 76 -11.28 19.15 7.33
C GLU A 76 -10.50 17.91 7.78
N LYS A 77 -10.96 16.72 7.39
CA LYS A 77 -10.29 15.46 7.71
C LYS A 77 -8.88 15.36 7.15
N PHE A 78 -8.57 16.12 6.12
CA PHE A 78 -7.28 16.08 5.43
C PHE A 78 -6.36 17.26 5.77
N HIS A 79 -6.82 18.24 6.57
CA HIS A 79 -6.02 19.39 6.95
C HIS A 79 -4.70 18.96 7.61
N GLY A 80 -3.58 19.45 7.07
CA GLY A 80 -2.23 19.20 7.57
C GLY A 80 -1.70 17.77 7.38
N ARG A 81 -2.48 16.87 6.75
CA ARG A 81 -2.10 15.46 6.56
C ARG A 81 -1.70 15.10 5.13
N THR A 82 -1.90 15.99 4.18
CA THR A 82 -1.64 15.72 2.76
C THR A 82 -0.49 16.56 2.21
N SER A 83 0.30 16.00 1.31
CA SER A 83 1.34 16.70 0.58
C SER A 83 1.65 16.05 -0.75
N LEU A 84 2.25 16.82 -1.68
CA LEU A 84 2.72 16.36 -2.99
C LEU A 84 4.25 16.32 -3.02
N PHE A 85 4.81 15.62 -4.00
CA PHE A 85 6.24 15.53 -4.24
C PHE A 85 6.66 16.59 -5.26
N LEU A 86 6.71 17.87 -4.83
CA LEU A 86 6.88 19.03 -5.72
C LEU A 86 8.10 18.92 -6.65
N ASP A 87 9.23 18.43 -6.11
CA ASP A 87 10.46 18.22 -6.90
C ASP A 87 10.30 17.17 -8.01
N GLN A 88 9.38 16.21 -7.82
CA GLN A 88 9.14 15.11 -8.74
C GLN A 88 7.96 15.40 -9.69
N MET A 89 7.11 16.36 -9.35
CA MET A 89 5.95 16.69 -10.19
C MET A 89 6.35 17.10 -11.59
N LYS A 90 7.45 17.85 -11.75
CA LYS A 90 7.99 18.22 -13.06
C LYS A 90 8.35 17.02 -13.95
N HIS A 91 8.61 15.87 -13.33
CA HIS A 91 8.88 14.59 -14.02
C HIS A 91 7.63 13.71 -14.14
N GLY A 92 6.46 14.24 -13.78
CA GLY A 92 5.18 13.57 -13.93
C GLY A 92 4.74 12.74 -12.75
N ASN A 93 5.40 12.79 -11.59
CA ASN A 93 4.92 12.17 -10.35
C ASN A 93 3.89 13.08 -9.68
N LEU A 94 2.62 12.69 -9.75
CA LEU A 94 1.47 13.42 -9.18
C LEU A 94 0.91 12.74 -7.93
N SER A 95 1.67 11.80 -7.35
CA SER A 95 1.25 10.99 -6.20
C SER A 95 0.95 11.85 -4.98
N LEU A 96 -0.04 11.42 -4.19
CA LEU A 96 -0.45 12.06 -2.95
C LEU A 96 0.09 11.29 -1.76
N LYS A 97 0.77 11.97 -0.86
CA LYS A 97 1.16 11.45 0.45
C LYS A 97 0.08 11.83 1.47
N ILE A 98 -0.41 10.86 2.23
CA ILE A 98 -1.32 11.06 3.36
C ILE A 98 -0.64 10.51 4.62
N SER A 99 -0.41 11.37 5.61
CA SER A 99 0.17 10.98 6.89
C SER A 99 -0.91 10.67 7.93
N ASN A 100 -0.58 9.83 8.92
CA ASN A 100 -1.45 9.46 10.03
C ASN A 100 -2.83 8.99 9.53
N VAL A 101 -2.83 8.01 8.62
CA VAL A 101 -4.10 7.51 8.05
C VAL A 101 -5.00 6.89 9.10
N GLN A 102 -6.31 7.06 8.92
CA GLN A 102 -7.35 6.63 9.85
C GLN A 102 -8.35 5.70 9.15
N LEU A 103 -9.13 4.94 9.91
CA LEU A 103 -10.14 4.05 9.34
C LEU A 103 -11.14 4.77 8.43
N TRP A 104 -11.45 6.03 8.70
CA TRP A 104 -12.35 6.84 7.85
C TRP A 104 -11.71 7.35 6.56
N ASP A 105 -10.39 7.12 6.36
CA ASP A 105 -9.72 7.40 5.09
C ASP A 105 -9.92 6.27 4.06
N ASN A 106 -10.57 5.16 4.44
CA ASN A 106 -11.01 4.12 3.52
C ASN A 106 -11.93 4.72 2.46
N ALA A 107 -11.45 4.79 1.22
CA ALA A 107 -12.20 5.36 0.12
C ALA A 107 -11.56 5.05 -1.23
N GLU A 108 -12.31 5.37 -2.28
CA GLU A 108 -11.80 5.47 -3.64
C GLU A 108 -11.42 6.91 -3.93
N TYR A 109 -10.12 7.13 -4.16
CA TYR A 109 -9.53 8.43 -4.47
C TYR A 109 -9.41 8.61 -5.97
N SER A 110 -9.75 9.80 -6.44
CA SER A 110 -9.56 10.20 -7.82
C SER A 110 -8.44 11.25 -7.92
N CYS A 111 -7.43 10.93 -8.73
CA CYS A 111 -6.41 11.85 -9.18
C CYS A 111 -6.85 12.42 -10.54
N LEU A 112 -7.18 13.69 -10.61
CA LEU A 112 -7.56 14.38 -11.83
C LEU A 112 -6.54 15.46 -12.14
N TYR A 113 -5.96 15.41 -13.33
CA TYR A 113 -4.97 16.43 -13.72
C TYR A 113 -5.17 16.94 -15.12
N LYS A 114 -4.73 18.18 -15.33
CA LYS A 114 -4.71 18.89 -16.60
C LYS A 114 -3.36 19.57 -16.74
N GLN A 115 -2.64 19.29 -17.83
CA GLN A 115 -1.30 19.83 -18.04
C GLN A 115 -1.32 21.31 -18.47
N THR A 116 -2.25 21.68 -19.33
CA THR A 116 -2.50 23.05 -19.77
C THR A 116 -3.98 23.22 -20.08
N GLU A 117 -4.46 24.46 -20.25
CA GLU A 117 -5.88 24.72 -20.53
C GLU A 117 -6.40 24.00 -21.78
N ASN A 118 -5.54 23.74 -22.76
CA ASN A 118 -5.91 23.09 -24.02
C ASN A 118 -5.88 21.55 -23.95
N HIS A 119 -5.39 20.96 -22.86
CA HIS A 119 -5.35 19.51 -22.71
C HIS A 119 -6.62 18.99 -22.01
N PRO A 120 -7.09 17.79 -22.38
CA PRO A 120 -8.19 17.16 -21.66
C PRO A 120 -7.80 16.83 -20.22
N ILE A 121 -8.77 16.82 -19.33
CA ILE A 121 -8.60 16.29 -17.96
C ILE A 121 -8.38 14.80 -18.05
N LYS A 122 -7.32 14.31 -17.39
CA LYS A 122 -7.05 12.88 -17.21
C LYS A 122 -7.40 12.48 -15.78
N LYS A 123 -7.89 11.26 -15.63
CA LYS A 123 -8.33 10.71 -14.36
C LYS A 123 -7.70 9.34 -14.12
N SER A 124 -7.20 9.14 -12.91
CA SER A 124 -6.83 7.82 -12.36
C SER A 124 -7.58 7.61 -11.05
N THR A 125 -7.87 6.36 -10.73
CA THR A 125 -8.61 5.99 -9.52
C THR A 125 -7.80 5.01 -8.70
N ILE A 126 -7.70 5.25 -7.40
CA ILE A 126 -6.92 4.46 -6.45
C ILE A 126 -7.78 4.15 -5.23
N LYS A 127 -7.89 2.88 -4.86
CA LYS A 127 -8.58 2.47 -3.64
C LYS A 127 -7.61 2.42 -2.48
N LEU A 128 -7.94 3.09 -1.38
CA LEU A 128 -7.21 2.99 -0.12
C LEU A 128 -8.00 2.13 0.86
N ASN A 129 -7.36 1.10 1.39
CA ASN A 129 -7.87 0.25 2.47
C ASN A 129 -7.00 0.46 3.71
N VAL A 130 -7.58 1.02 4.77
CA VAL A 130 -6.91 1.20 6.06
C VAL A 130 -7.48 0.19 7.05
N SER A 131 -6.61 -0.52 7.76
CA SER A 131 -6.95 -1.53 8.76
C SER A 131 -6.43 -1.12 10.14
N ALA A 132 -7.03 -1.62 11.20
CA ALA A 132 -6.45 -1.53 12.53
C ALA A 132 -5.14 -2.32 12.58
N PRO A 133 -4.09 -1.86 13.28
CA PRO A 133 -2.88 -2.64 13.46
C PRO A 133 -3.21 -3.96 14.17
N PRO A 134 -2.47 -5.05 13.87
CA PRO A 134 -2.66 -6.32 14.56
C PRO A 134 -2.46 -6.11 16.06
N ARG A 135 -3.38 -6.65 16.87
CA ARG A 135 -3.25 -6.61 18.33
C ARG A 135 -2.07 -7.52 18.70
N ILE A 136 -1.03 -6.95 19.28
CA ILE A 136 0.00 -7.74 19.95
C ILE A 136 -0.67 -8.26 21.22
N GLU A 137 -0.97 -9.55 21.28
CA GLU A 137 -1.38 -10.20 22.53
C GLU A 137 -0.14 -10.16 23.44
N GLU A 138 -0.19 -9.33 24.47
CA GLU A 138 0.83 -9.40 25.53
C GLU A 138 0.78 -10.80 26.15
N PRO A 139 1.94 -11.46 26.33
CA PRO A 139 1.96 -12.72 27.03
C PRO A 139 1.32 -12.52 28.42
N PRO A 140 0.51 -13.46 28.92
CA PRO A 140 -0.19 -13.31 30.18
C PRO A 140 0.81 -12.94 31.29
N SER A 141 0.50 -11.87 31.99
CA SER A 141 1.33 -11.38 33.10
C SER A 141 1.52 -12.50 34.13
N PRO A 142 2.74 -12.70 34.68
CA PRO A 142 3.03 -13.79 35.64
C PRO A 142 2.29 -13.71 36.98
N SER A 143 1.37 -12.78 37.17
CA SER A 143 0.71 -12.52 38.45
C SER A 143 -0.53 -13.35 38.76
N GLU A 144 -0.97 -14.26 37.88
CA GLU A 144 -2.12 -15.17 38.18
C GLU A 144 -1.76 -16.61 38.48
N GLN A 145 -0.47 -16.93 38.69
CA GLN A 145 -0.07 -18.28 39.13
C GLN A 145 0.34 -18.29 40.61
N ASN A 146 -0.55 -17.90 41.54
CA ASN A 146 -0.38 -18.22 42.97
C ASN A 146 -1.73 -18.51 43.59
N GLN A 147 -2.33 -19.64 43.22
CA GLN A 147 -3.18 -20.42 44.12
C GLN A 147 -2.68 -21.85 44.07
N ILE A 148 -1.76 -22.17 45.00
CA ILE A 148 -1.35 -23.52 45.32
C ILE A 148 -2.45 -24.10 46.23
N PRO A 149 -3.15 -25.19 45.87
CA PRO A 149 -3.91 -25.95 46.81
C PRO A 149 -2.92 -26.72 47.70
N SER A 150 -2.99 -26.49 49.00
CA SER A 150 -2.30 -27.29 50.00
C SER A 150 -2.82 -28.73 49.97
N GLY A 151 -2.01 -29.64 49.47
CA GLY A 151 -2.22 -31.08 49.48
C GLY A 151 -0.87 -31.76 49.73
N SER A 152 -0.84 -32.60 50.78
CA SER A 152 0.27 -33.29 51.40
C SER A 152 1.23 -34.06 50.49
N PRO A 153 2.46 -34.36 50.97
CA PRO A 153 3.51 -34.94 50.14
C PRO A 153 3.32 -36.46 49.97
N MET A 154 3.42 -36.92 48.73
CA MET A 154 3.70 -38.33 48.43
C MET A 154 4.96 -38.40 47.58
N ASP A 155 5.94 -39.08 48.12
CA ASP A 155 7.21 -39.44 47.52
C ASP A 155 7.04 -40.21 46.21
N VAL A 156 7.72 -39.77 45.14
CA VAL A 156 7.99 -40.61 43.99
C VAL A 156 9.43 -40.35 43.50
N PRO A 157 10.23 -41.44 43.26
CA PRO A 157 11.68 -41.31 43.08
C PRO A 157 12.09 -40.81 41.70
N CYS A 158 13.20 -40.11 41.71
CA CYS A 158 13.99 -39.68 40.55
C CYS A 158 14.35 -40.85 39.62
N LEU A 159 13.96 -40.76 38.35
CA LEU A 159 14.61 -41.50 37.28
C LEU A 159 15.28 -40.49 36.31
N ALA A 160 16.59 -40.49 36.38
CA ALA A 160 17.47 -39.78 35.46
C ALA A 160 17.37 -40.39 34.05
N VAL A 161 17.08 -39.57 33.06
CA VAL A 161 17.24 -39.96 31.65
C VAL A 161 18.34 -39.14 31.04
N LEU A 162 19.38 -39.87 30.62
CA LEU A 162 20.61 -39.36 29.98
C LEU A 162 20.33 -38.78 28.57
N PRO A 163 21.17 -37.82 28.10
CA PRO A 163 21.03 -37.29 26.74
C PRO A 163 21.65 -38.23 25.71
N LEU A 164 20.86 -38.58 24.72
CA LEU A 164 21.37 -39.28 23.52
C LEU A 164 21.81 -38.26 22.48
N SER A 165 23.14 -38.15 22.38
CA SER A 165 23.85 -37.53 21.24
C SER A 165 23.58 -38.36 19.98
N PHE A 166 23.04 -37.75 18.94
CA PHE A 166 23.11 -38.34 17.61
C PHE A 166 24.05 -37.54 16.72
N LEU A 167 25.12 -38.23 16.36
CA LEU A 167 26.19 -37.89 15.45
C LEU A 167 25.66 -37.58 14.05
N LEU A 168 26.24 -36.51 13.52
CA LEU A 168 26.29 -36.17 12.11
C LEU A 168 26.95 -37.27 11.29
N LEU A 169 26.31 -37.67 10.21
CA LEU A 169 26.99 -38.30 9.06
C LEU A 169 26.60 -37.55 7.78
N VAL A 170 27.57 -36.81 7.29
CA VAL A 170 27.60 -36.23 5.95
C VAL A 170 28.19 -37.35 5.01
N PRO A 171 27.60 -37.62 3.87
CA PRO A 171 28.36 -38.25 2.78
C PRO A 171 28.73 -37.21 1.76
N LEU A 172 30.04 -37.03 1.60
CA LEU A 172 30.74 -36.57 0.39
C LEU A 172 30.64 -37.66 -0.68
N GLY A 173 30.31 -37.28 -1.88
CA GLY A 173 30.39 -38.13 -3.08
C GLY A 173 30.13 -37.26 -4.29
N LEU A 174 31.16 -36.69 -4.90
CA LEU A 174 31.94 -37.14 -6.10
C LEU A 174 31.09 -37.22 -7.38
N TRP A 175 31.32 -36.23 -8.21
CA TRP A 175 31.89 -36.26 -9.57
C TRP A 175 31.41 -37.39 -10.50
N HIS A 176 30.68 -37.06 -11.54
CA HIS A 176 31.06 -37.26 -12.95
C HIS A 176 30.16 -36.40 -13.84
#